data_aaa133ed77baab594f29de5d0c9c563a
#
_entry.id   aaa133ed77baab594f29de5d0c9c563a
#
_cell.length_a   1.000
_cell.length_b   1.000
_cell.length_c   1.000
_cell.angle_alpha   90.00
_cell.angle_beta   90.00
_cell.angle_gamma   90.00
#
_symmetry.space_group_name_H-M   'P 1'
#
loop_
_entity.id
_entity.type
_entity.pdbx_description
1 polymer ?
#
loop_
_entity_poly.entity_id
_entity_poly.type
_entity_poly.pdbx_seq_one_letter_code
_entity_poly.pdbx_strand_id
1 'polypeptide(L)'
;QIQTLEYALHSSDFCYHDSDIHYEVAEEGYCNYANQFAREGVSYKEREYQDSENDGKHYSELIDMDSLLTNFLLCEFTMNWDAMKNRVYLYKDLEGLWSLGPAWDYDWGWGNSMYTLNTWYTKEWCTTSAYYANEAYYQTVQWNRYLIRDPYFLMLLWEKYQAIRETVLEELIRDGGTIDQYAEKLRPAAKANDARWGGCMGTFEGQKFD
;
A
#
# COMPACT_ATOMS: atom_id res chain seq x y z
N GLN A 1 11.38 -9.20 -14.67
CA GLN A 1 10.85 -7.82 -14.85
C GLN A 1 10.34 -7.19 -13.55
N ILE A 2 9.55 -7.88 -12.72
CA ILE A 2 9.13 -7.32 -11.42
C ILE A 2 10.34 -7.15 -10.48
N GLN A 3 11.31 -8.03 -10.56
CA GLN A 3 12.53 -7.99 -9.79
C GLN A 3 13.36 -6.73 -10.07
N THR A 4 13.43 -6.31 -11.34
CA THR A 4 14.08 -5.05 -11.73
C THR A 4 13.48 -3.86 -10.99
N LEU A 5 12.15 -3.76 -10.98
CA LEU A 5 11.43 -2.71 -10.25
C LEU A 5 11.71 -2.77 -8.73
N GLU A 6 11.67 -3.96 -8.16
CA GLU A 6 11.90 -4.14 -6.73
C GLU A 6 13.34 -3.82 -6.34
N TYR A 7 14.31 -4.22 -7.14
CA TYR A 7 15.71 -3.86 -6.89
C TYR A 7 15.93 -2.35 -7.01
N ALA A 8 15.32 -1.69 -8.01
CA ALA A 8 15.36 -0.24 -8.09
C ALA A 8 14.77 0.44 -6.85
N LEU A 9 13.59 0.01 -6.39
CA LEU A 9 12.96 0.57 -5.19
C LEU A 9 13.78 0.39 -3.91
N HIS A 10 14.61 -0.66 -3.84
CA HIS A 10 15.43 -0.95 -2.67
C HIS A 10 16.85 -0.40 -2.75
N SER A 11 17.27 0.10 -3.91
CA SER A 11 18.60 0.69 -4.06
C SER A 11 18.69 2.06 -3.36
N SER A 12 19.91 2.51 -3.11
CA SER A 12 20.15 3.78 -2.40
C SER A 12 19.85 5.02 -3.24
N ASP A 13 19.85 4.88 -4.56
CA ASP A 13 19.56 5.94 -5.55
C ASP A 13 18.27 5.70 -6.31
N PHE A 14 17.50 4.68 -5.90
CA PHE A 14 16.24 4.29 -6.52
C PHE A 14 16.36 3.86 -7.98
N CYS A 15 17.56 3.47 -8.42
CA CYS A 15 17.84 2.95 -9.74
C CYS A 15 18.19 1.47 -9.69
N TYR A 16 17.85 0.76 -10.76
CA TYR A 16 18.29 -0.62 -10.94
C TYR A 16 19.73 -0.65 -11.49
N HIS A 17 20.58 -1.47 -10.91
CA HIS A 17 21.95 -1.66 -11.38
C HIS A 17 22.29 -3.14 -11.49
N ASP A 18 22.71 -3.57 -12.69
CA ASP A 18 23.18 -4.94 -12.94
C ASP A 18 24.41 -5.31 -12.09
N SER A 19 25.16 -4.30 -11.66
CA SER A 19 26.35 -4.49 -10.81
C SER A 19 26.03 -4.73 -9.34
N ASP A 20 24.79 -4.51 -8.91
CA ASP A 20 24.41 -4.71 -7.53
C ASP A 20 24.32 -6.21 -7.19
N ILE A 21 24.72 -6.54 -5.97
CA ILE A 21 24.55 -7.89 -5.46
C ILE A 21 23.11 -8.06 -4.98
N HIS A 22 22.41 -9.00 -5.59
CA HIS A 22 21.04 -9.33 -5.26
C HIS A 22 21.01 -10.59 -4.37
N TYR A 23 20.23 -10.54 -3.30
CA TYR A 23 20.10 -11.66 -2.37
C TYR A 23 18.67 -12.16 -2.29
N GLU A 24 18.52 -13.45 -2.11
CA GLU A 24 17.26 -14.08 -1.78
C GLU A 24 17.38 -14.88 -0.47
N VAL A 25 16.28 -15.10 0.23
CA VAL A 25 16.27 -16.00 1.40
C VAL A 25 16.47 -17.41 0.92
N ALA A 26 17.47 -18.11 1.49
CA ALA A 26 17.85 -19.46 1.07
C ALA A 26 16.77 -20.52 1.38
N GLU A 27 15.87 -20.25 2.30
CA GLU A 27 14.81 -21.14 2.72
C GLU A 27 13.43 -20.48 2.47
N GLU A 28 12.52 -21.24 1.86
CA GLU A 28 11.09 -20.93 1.68
C GLU A 28 10.67 -19.93 0.59
N GLY A 29 11.48 -19.61 -0.39
CA GLY A 29 11.02 -18.90 -1.60
C GLY A 29 10.54 -17.46 -1.40
N TYR A 30 10.80 -16.86 -0.27
CA TYR A 30 10.58 -15.45 -0.02
C TYR A 30 11.79 -14.65 -0.45
N CYS A 31 11.65 -13.86 -1.53
CA CYS A 31 12.63 -12.84 -1.87
C CYS A 31 12.59 -11.74 -0.81
N ASN A 32 13.57 -11.71 0.08
CA ASN A 32 13.87 -10.51 0.84
C ASN A 32 15.00 -9.79 0.10
N TYR A 33 14.70 -8.65 -0.46
CA TYR A 33 15.63 -7.77 -1.15
C TYR A 33 16.53 -7.13 -0.11
N ALA A 34 17.70 -7.71 0.06
CA ALA A 34 18.25 -7.80 1.40
C ALA A 34 19.45 -6.93 1.69
N ASN A 35 19.88 -6.07 0.79
CA ASN A 35 21.04 -5.22 1.12
C ASN A 35 20.83 -4.34 2.37
N GLN A 36 19.58 -4.11 2.78
CA GLN A 36 19.26 -3.27 3.93
C GLN A 36 18.53 -4.01 5.07
N PHE A 37 18.17 -5.30 4.90
CA PHE A 37 17.27 -6.01 5.82
C PHE A 37 17.71 -7.44 6.16
N ALA A 38 19.01 -7.71 6.07
CA ALA A 38 19.54 -8.96 6.60
C ALA A 38 19.08 -9.12 8.06
N ARG A 39 18.28 -10.15 8.32
CA ARG A 39 17.86 -10.51 9.66
C ARG A 39 18.92 -11.38 10.29
N GLU A 40 19.23 -11.12 11.55
CA GLU A 40 20.07 -12.01 12.33
C GLU A 40 19.46 -13.41 12.36
N GLY A 41 20.26 -14.43 12.03
CA GLY A 41 19.82 -15.82 11.99
C GLY A 41 19.12 -16.29 10.71
N VAL A 42 18.95 -15.44 9.72
CA VAL A 42 18.41 -15.82 8.41
C VAL A 42 19.55 -16.06 7.42
N SER A 43 19.49 -17.17 6.71
CA SER A 43 20.42 -17.52 5.66
C SER A 43 20.00 -16.89 4.33
N TYR A 44 20.92 -16.22 3.68
CA TYR A 44 20.73 -15.61 2.36
C TYR A 44 21.72 -16.23 1.37
N LYS A 45 21.30 -16.34 0.12
CA LYS A 45 22.20 -16.68 -1.00
C LYS A 45 22.21 -15.56 -2.01
N GLU A 46 23.36 -15.36 -2.60
CA GLU A 46 23.52 -14.47 -3.74
C GLU A 46 22.72 -15.00 -4.92
N ARG A 47 22.03 -14.13 -5.62
CA ARG A 47 21.25 -14.44 -6.80
C ARG A 47 21.82 -13.69 -7.99
N GLU A 48 22.18 -14.43 -9.01
CA GLU A 48 22.49 -13.86 -10.31
C GLU A 48 21.19 -13.40 -10.97
N TYR A 49 21.01 -12.10 -11.09
CA TYR A 49 19.92 -11.48 -11.83
C TYR A 49 20.49 -10.31 -12.63
N GLN A 50 20.19 -10.26 -13.90
CA GLN A 50 20.61 -9.20 -14.80
C GLN A 50 19.46 -8.80 -15.71
N ASP A 51 19.33 -7.49 -15.92
CA ASP A 51 18.37 -6.87 -16.82
C ASP A 51 19.01 -5.65 -17.49
N SER A 52 19.96 -5.91 -18.38
CA SER A 52 20.80 -4.88 -18.98
C SER A 52 20.03 -3.82 -19.77
N GLU A 53 18.80 -4.12 -20.20
CA GLU A 53 17.93 -3.14 -20.85
C GLU A 53 17.43 -2.06 -19.87
N ASN A 54 17.42 -2.38 -18.59
CA ASN A 54 16.94 -1.51 -17.54
C ASN A 54 18.05 -1.03 -16.58
N ASP A 55 19.31 -1.37 -16.88
CA ASP A 55 20.45 -0.91 -16.09
C ASP A 55 20.52 0.63 -16.03
N GLY A 56 20.62 1.17 -14.82
CA GLY A 56 20.61 2.60 -14.54
C GLY A 56 19.23 3.28 -14.54
N LYS A 57 18.13 2.55 -14.82
CA LYS A 57 16.80 3.15 -14.79
C LYS A 57 16.29 3.33 -13.36
N HIS A 58 15.75 4.51 -13.12
CA HIS A 58 15.02 4.81 -11.90
C HIS A 58 13.67 4.07 -11.88
N TYR A 59 13.16 3.69 -10.71
CA TYR A 59 11.88 2.96 -10.63
C TYR A 59 10.72 3.67 -11.33
N SER A 60 10.73 5.01 -11.37
CA SER A 60 9.68 5.79 -12.06
C SER A 60 9.64 5.58 -13.58
N GLU A 61 10.67 5.01 -14.14
CA GLU A 61 10.72 4.63 -15.55
C GLU A 61 10.20 3.18 -15.78
N LEU A 62 9.96 2.45 -14.70
CA LEU A 62 9.53 1.06 -14.72
C LEU A 62 8.06 0.88 -14.32
N ILE A 63 7.49 1.86 -13.62
CA ILE A 63 6.11 1.81 -13.12
C ILE A 63 5.32 3.06 -13.50
N ASP A 64 4.05 2.91 -13.76
CA ASP A 64 3.11 4.03 -13.95
C ASP A 64 2.96 4.80 -12.64
N MET A 65 3.57 5.97 -12.59
CA MET A 65 3.60 6.82 -11.41
C MET A 65 2.22 7.30 -11.00
N ASP A 66 1.29 7.50 -11.94
CA ASP A 66 -0.07 7.93 -11.57
C ASP A 66 -0.82 6.83 -10.81
N SER A 67 -0.71 5.58 -11.25
CA SER A 67 -1.29 4.44 -10.55
C SER A 67 -0.64 4.19 -9.18
N LEU A 68 0.69 4.34 -9.09
CA LEU A 68 1.44 4.19 -7.84
C LEU A 68 1.03 5.24 -6.80
N LEU A 69 1.01 6.51 -7.18
CA LEU A 69 0.59 7.62 -6.31
C LEU A 69 -0.88 7.50 -5.88
N THR A 70 -1.75 7.08 -6.80
CA THR A 70 -3.17 6.85 -6.50
C THR A 70 -3.33 5.73 -5.47
N ASN A 71 -2.66 4.61 -5.67
CA ASN A 71 -2.72 3.49 -4.73
C ASN A 71 -2.17 3.89 -3.36
N PHE A 72 -1.04 4.59 -3.33
CA PHE A 72 -0.44 5.09 -2.09
C PHE A 72 -1.43 5.99 -1.32
N LEU A 73 -1.97 7.02 -1.97
CA LEU A 73 -2.94 7.94 -1.34
C LEU A 73 -4.21 7.22 -0.88
N LEU A 74 -4.70 6.27 -1.66
CA LEU A 74 -5.88 5.50 -1.28
C LEU A 74 -5.63 4.64 -0.05
N CYS A 75 -4.48 3.97 0.04
CA CYS A 75 -4.10 3.18 1.21
C CYS A 75 -3.98 4.06 2.47
N GLU A 76 -3.32 5.22 2.36
CA GLU A 76 -3.16 6.14 3.49
C GLU A 76 -4.48 6.78 3.91
N PHE A 77 -5.28 7.24 2.95
CA PHE A 77 -6.57 7.87 3.22
C PHE A 77 -7.57 6.91 3.88
N THR A 78 -7.58 5.66 3.45
CA THR A 78 -8.47 4.64 4.03
C THR A 78 -7.89 3.99 5.29
N MET A 79 -6.63 4.25 5.63
CA MET A 79 -5.90 3.52 6.67
C MET A 79 -5.95 1.99 6.49
N ASN A 80 -5.96 1.55 5.24
CA ASN A 80 -6.02 0.12 4.90
C ASN A 80 -4.62 -0.47 4.79
N TRP A 81 -4.10 -0.93 5.90
CA TRP A 81 -2.78 -1.56 5.97
C TRP A 81 -2.68 -2.87 5.17
N ASP A 82 -3.78 -3.61 5.03
CA ASP A 82 -3.81 -4.86 4.27
C ASP A 82 -3.67 -4.62 2.77
N ALA A 83 -4.18 -3.51 2.28
CA ALA A 83 -4.04 -3.09 0.89
C ALA A 83 -2.59 -2.82 0.49
N MET A 84 -1.71 -2.50 1.44
CA MET A 84 -0.28 -2.29 1.18
C MET A 84 0.52 -3.60 1.15
N LYS A 85 -0.08 -4.70 1.57
CA LYS A 85 0.62 -5.97 1.78
C LYS A 85 0.07 -7.10 0.92
N ASN A 86 -1.21 -7.41 1.08
CA ASN A 86 -1.82 -8.61 0.53
C ASN A 86 -2.80 -8.32 -0.61
N ARG A 87 -3.24 -7.08 -0.76
CA ARG A 87 -4.31 -6.66 -1.68
C ARG A 87 -3.80 -5.75 -2.79
N VAL A 88 -2.51 -5.84 -3.09
CA VAL A 88 -1.89 -5.12 -4.20
C VAL A 88 -1.93 -5.99 -5.45
N TYR A 89 -2.55 -5.49 -6.49
CA TYR A 89 -2.52 -6.11 -7.81
C TYR A 89 -1.62 -5.30 -8.73
N LEU A 90 -0.77 -6.01 -9.43
CA LEU A 90 0.13 -5.46 -10.43
C LEU A 90 -0.18 -6.08 -11.77
N TYR A 91 -0.20 -5.26 -12.79
CA TYR A 91 -0.31 -5.72 -14.16
C TYR A 91 0.66 -4.93 -15.07
N LYS A 92 1.00 -5.53 -16.18
CA LYS A 92 1.88 -4.94 -17.18
C LYS A 92 1.54 -5.51 -18.54
N ASP A 93 1.32 -4.64 -19.51
CA ASP A 93 1.28 -5.04 -20.90
C ASP A 93 2.70 -5.35 -21.42
N LEU A 94 2.81 -6.02 -22.56
CA LEU A 94 4.07 -6.57 -23.06
C LEU A 94 5.21 -5.54 -23.10
N GLU A 95 4.94 -4.32 -23.55
CA GLU A 95 5.90 -3.21 -23.65
C GLU A 95 5.56 -2.03 -22.74
N GLY A 96 4.56 -2.20 -21.85
CA GLY A 96 4.09 -1.17 -20.94
C GLY A 96 4.92 -1.04 -19.67
N LEU A 97 4.53 -0.09 -18.84
CA LEU A 97 5.00 0.05 -17.47
C LEU A 97 4.21 -0.87 -16.53
N TRP A 98 4.78 -1.19 -15.38
CA TRP A 98 4.01 -1.78 -14.30
C TRP A 98 2.94 -0.80 -13.81
N SER A 99 1.74 -1.28 -13.56
CA SER A 99 0.65 -0.47 -13.02
C SER A 99 0.00 -1.17 -11.83
N LEU A 100 -0.46 -0.38 -10.86
CA LEU A 100 -1.20 -0.87 -9.71
C LEU A 100 -2.71 -0.74 -9.97
N GLY A 101 -3.47 -1.71 -9.49
CA GLY A 101 -4.93 -1.70 -9.52
C GLY A 101 -5.52 -3.04 -9.93
N PRO A 102 -6.83 -3.18 -9.87
CA PRO A 102 -7.79 -2.24 -9.25
C PRO A 102 -7.67 -2.20 -7.73
N ALA A 103 -8.24 -1.16 -7.10
CA ALA A 103 -8.44 -1.16 -5.67
C ALA A 103 -9.33 -2.35 -5.27
N TRP A 104 -8.86 -3.18 -4.34
CA TRP A 104 -9.53 -4.41 -3.98
C TRP A 104 -9.52 -4.64 -2.48
N ASP A 105 -10.67 -5.06 -1.94
CA ASP A 105 -10.81 -5.56 -0.59
C ASP A 105 -10.43 -4.53 0.50
N TYR A 106 -11.10 -3.37 0.44
CA TYR A 106 -10.87 -2.24 1.35
C TYR A 106 -11.80 -2.25 2.56
N ASP A 107 -12.39 -3.40 2.89
CA ASP A 107 -13.30 -3.59 4.02
C ASP A 107 -12.63 -3.39 5.38
N TRP A 108 -11.30 -3.53 5.44
CA TRP A 108 -10.52 -3.24 6.65
C TRP A 108 -10.02 -1.80 6.76
N GLY A 109 -10.49 -0.93 5.88
CA GLY A 109 -10.22 0.50 5.93
C GLY A 109 -11.03 1.23 7.01
N TRP A 110 -10.64 2.46 7.28
CA TRP A 110 -11.34 3.40 8.19
C TRP A 110 -11.68 2.84 9.57
N GLY A 111 -10.77 2.07 10.14
CA GLY A 111 -10.92 1.51 11.48
C GLY A 111 -11.72 0.21 11.56
N ASN A 112 -12.19 -0.35 10.45
CA ASN A 112 -12.93 -1.60 10.42
C ASN A 112 -12.00 -2.81 10.38
N SER A 113 -10.94 -2.82 11.17
CA SER A 113 -9.98 -3.93 11.24
C SER A 113 -10.00 -4.60 12.60
N MET A 114 -10.17 -5.92 12.60
CA MET A 114 -10.15 -6.74 13.82
C MET A 114 -8.79 -6.82 14.51
N TYR A 115 -7.71 -6.57 13.76
CA TYR A 115 -6.35 -6.70 14.27
C TYR A 115 -5.75 -5.41 14.78
N THR A 116 -6.43 -4.29 14.55
CA THR A 116 -5.89 -2.98 14.87
C THR A 116 -6.96 -2.10 15.52
N LEU A 117 -7.08 -2.21 16.82
CA LEU A 117 -7.95 -1.34 17.64
C LEU A 117 -7.65 0.16 17.48
N ASN A 118 -6.57 0.51 16.77
CA ASN A 118 -6.06 1.86 16.63
C ASN A 118 -6.04 2.41 15.20
N THR A 119 -6.62 1.74 14.22
CA THR A 119 -6.66 2.22 12.82
C THR A 119 -7.50 3.49 12.63
N TRP A 120 -8.26 3.89 13.61
CA TRP A 120 -9.01 5.16 13.66
C TRP A 120 -8.22 6.30 14.31
N TYR A 121 -7.06 6.02 14.88
CA TYR A 121 -6.18 7.08 15.39
C TYR A 121 -5.30 7.62 14.26
N THR A 122 -5.84 8.56 13.53
CA THR A 122 -5.28 9.20 12.34
C THR A 122 -4.10 10.15 12.60
N LYS A 123 -3.28 9.88 13.59
CA LYS A 123 -2.14 10.77 13.90
C LYS A 123 -0.89 10.45 13.13
N GLU A 124 -0.81 9.29 12.52
CA GLU A 124 0.37 8.78 11.83
C GLU A 124 -0.04 8.24 10.46
N TRP A 125 0.88 8.33 9.51
CA TRP A 125 0.73 7.65 8.24
C TRP A 125 0.77 6.13 8.48
N CYS A 126 -0.06 5.40 7.78
CA CYS A 126 -0.11 3.95 7.83
C CYS A 126 1.28 3.35 7.55
N THR A 127 1.95 3.90 6.53
CA THR A 127 3.31 3.52 6.11
C THR A 127 4.37 3.68 7.20
N THR A 128 4.23 4.68 8.08
CA THR A 128 5.24 5.01 9.11
C THR A 128 4.84 4.57 10.50
N SER A 129 3.65 4.06 10.69
CA SER A 129 3.17 3.67 12.00
C SER A 129 4.09 2.65 12.67
N ALA A 130 4.52 2.96 13.88
CA ALA A 130 5.34 2.07 14.70
C ALA A 130 4.64 0.75 15.01
N TYR A 131 3.32 0.75 15.04
CA TYR A 131 2.51 -0.46 15.25
C TYR A 131 2.75 -1.48 14.14
N TYR A 132 2.76 -1.04 12.88
CA TYR A 132 3.03 -1.92 11.74
C TYR A 132 4.51 -2.22 11.55
N ALA A 133 5.39 -1.44 12.19
CA ALA A 133 6.84 -1.62 12.10
C ALA A 133 7.37 -2.77 12.94
N ASN A 134 6.71 -3.09 14.05
CA ASN A 134 7.29 -3.95 15.10
C ASN A 134 6.88 -5.42 15.00
N GLU A 135 5.92 -5.78 14.18
CA GLU A 135 5.55 -7.18 14.05
C GLU A 135 6.35 -7.85 12.93
N ALA A 136 7.01 -8.97 13.24
CA ALA A 136 7.78 -9.75 12.26
C ALA A 136 6.94 -10.16 11.03
N TYR A 137 5.65 -10.28 11.21
CA TYR A 137 4.67 -10.59 10.17
C TYR A 137 4.48 -9.45 9.16
N TYR A 138 4.69 -8.19 9.56
CA TYR A 138 4.52 -7.00 8.72
C TYR A 138 5.82 -6.46 8.13
N GLN A 139 6.93 -7.12 8.38
CA GLN A 139 8.25 -6.70 7.87
C GLN A 139 8.48 -7.04 6.39
N THR A 140 7.54 -7.71 5.74
CA THR A 140 7.65 -8.04 4.33
C THR A 140 7.31 -6.83 3.48
N VAL A 141 8.35 -6.35 2.82
CA VAL A 141 8.35 -5.57 1.58
C VAL A 141 7.14 -4.64 1.38
N GLN A 142 7.07 -3.61 2.18
CA GLN A 142 6.15 -2.52 1.88
C GLN A 142 6.91 -1.48 1.05
N TRP A 143 6.69 -1.46 -0.24
CA TRP A 143 7.27 -0.46 -1.15
C TRP A 143 7.11 0.97 -0.63
N ASN A 144 5.98 1.25 -0.01
CA ASN A 144 5.66 2.56 0.54
C ASN A 144 6.72 3.09 1.51
N ARG A 145 7.38 2.21 2.28
CA ARG A 145 8.46 2.61 3.19
C ARG A 145 9.73 3.04 2.49
N TYR A 146 9.95 2.55 1.29
CA TYR A 146 11.06 2.98 0.45
C TYR A 146 10.70 4.25 -0.28
N LEU A 147 9.52 4.28 -0.88
CA LEU A 147 9.01 5.42 -1.63
C LEU A 147 9.03 6.73 -0.82
N ILE A 148 8.64 6.70 0.45
CA ILE A 148 8.68 7.90 1.30
C ILE A 148 10.09 8.42 1.63
N ARG A 149 11.14 7.70 1.27
CA ARG A 149 12.53 8.15 1.39
C ARG A 149 13.00 8.88 0.15
N ASP A 150 12.28 8.73 -0.96
CA ASP A 150 12.60 9.41 -2.21
C ASP A 150 11.97 10.80 -2.25
N PRO A 151 12.77 11.88 -2.25
CA PRO A 151 12.26 13.24 -2.37
C PRO A 151 11.45 13.48 -3.64
N TYR A 152 11.78 12.80 -4.74
CA TYR A 152 11.04 12.88 -6.00
C TYR A 152 9.63 12.31 -5.85
N PHE A 153 9.50 11.14 -5.22
CA PHE A 153 8.18 10.57 -4.91
C PHE A 153 7.34 11.50 -4.05
N LEU A 154 7.94 12.04 -2.97
CA LEU A 154 7.24 12.94 -2.06
C LEU A 154 6.76 14.22 -2.73
N MET A 155 7.54 14.77 -3.67
CA MET A 155 7.13 15.92 -4.47
C MET A 155 5.90 15.59 -5.31
N LEU A 156 5.92 14.52 -6.08
CA LEU A 156 4.79 14.09 -6.89
C LEU A 156 3.55 13.72 -6.06
N LEU A 157 3.76 13.08 -4.92
CA LEU A 157 2.69 12.75 -3.97
C LEU A 157 2.00 14.00 -3.45
N TRP A 158 2.78 15.02 -3.10
CA TRP A 158 2.24 16.30 -2.66
C TRP A 158 1.44 17.00 -3.75
N GLU A 159 1.97 17.05 -4.96
CA GLU A 159 1.26 17.64 -6.12
C GLU A 159 -0.08 16.93 -6.36
N LYS A 160 -0.07 15.61 -6.40
CA LYS A 160 -1.29 14.82 -6.57
C LYS A 160 -2.28 15.01 -5.43
N TYR A 161 -1.80 15.02 -4.19
CA TYR A 161 -2.66 15.29 -3.03
C TYR A 161 -3.33 16.66 -3.13
N GLN A 162 -2.59 17.73 -3.46
CA GLN A 162 -3.17 19.06 -3.64
C GLN A 162 -4.25 19.08 -4.73
N ALA A 163 -4.01 18.39 -5.84
CA ALA A 163 -4.98 18.33 -6.95
C ALA A 163 -6.31 17.66 -6.57
N ILE A 164 -6.28 16.64 -5.69
CA ILE A 164 -7.49 15.92 -5.27
C ILE A 164 -8.15 16.48 -4.01
N ARG A 165 -7.41 17.23 -3.20
CA ARG A 165 -7.87 17.71 -1.90
C ARG A 165 -9.13 18.58 -2.02
N GLU A 166 -9.08 19.60 -2.88
CA GLU A 166 -10.15 20.59 -3.03
C GLU A 166 -11.26 20.14 -4.00
N THR A 167 -11.08 18.99 -4.61
CA THR A 167 -12.04 18.45 -5.57
C THR A 167 -12.67 17.16 -5.04
N VAL A 168 -11.93 16.07 -5.06
CA VAL A 168 -12.44 14.75 -4.73
C VAL A 168 -12.67 14.61 -3.22
N LEU A 169 -11.66 14.96 -2.39
CA LEU A 169 -11.74 14.72 -0.94
C LEU A 169 -12.77 15.65 -0.28
N GLU A 170 -12.82 16.92 -0.68
CA GLU A 170 -13.82 17.86 -0.14
C GLU A 170 -15.23 17.40 -0.49
N GLU A 171 -15.50 17.02 -1.75
CA GLU A 171 -16.82 16.51 -2.15
C GLU A 171 -17.17 15.20 -1.44
N LEU A 172 -16.19 14.38 -1.15
CA LEU A 172 -16.39 13.10 -0.46
C LEU A 172 -16.91 13.31 0.96
N ILE A 173 -16.30 14.23 1.73
CA ILE A 173 -16.46 14.36 3.19
C ILE A 173 -17.32 15.55 3.65
N ARG A 174 -17.67 16.51 2.77
CA ARG A 174 -18.52 17.64 3.17
C ARG A 174 -19.91 17.17 3.56
N ASP A 175 -20.61 17.97 4.37
CA ASP A 175 -21.99 17.72 4.73
C ASP A 175 -22.87 17.61 3.47
N GLY A 176 -23.65 16.54 3.37
CA GLY A 176 -24.44 16.20 2.18
C GLY A 176 -23.60 15.77 0.98
N GLY A 177 -22.32 15.51 1.15
CA GLY A 177 -21.39 15.04 0.12
C GLY A 177 -21.60 13.58 -0.25
N THR A 178 -20.63 13.03 -0.96
CA THR A 178 -20.76 11.69 -1.54
C THR A 178 -20.99 10.60 -0.47
N ILE A 179 -20.30 10.66 0.66
CA ILE A 179 -20.49 9.68 1.76
C ILE A 179 -21.91 9.73 2.29
N ASP A 180 -22.44 10.91 2.58
CA ASP A 180 -23.80 11.07 3.10
C ASP A 180 -24.86 10.59 2.11
N GLN A 181 -24.67 10.90 0.83
CA GLN A 181 -25.58 10.44 -0.24
C GLN A 181 -25.61 8.92 -0.36
N TYR A 182 -24.46 8.25 -0.28
CA TYR A 182 -24.40 6.79 -0.29
C TYR A 182 -24.95 6.19 1.00
N ALA A 183 -24.70 6.79 2.16
CA ALA A 183 -25.27 6.36 3.44
C ALA A 183 -26.81 6.37 3.40
N GLU A 184 -27.42 7.45 2.91
CA GLU A 184 -28.87 7.52 2.74
C GLU A 184 -29.40 6.47 1.74
N LYS A 185 -28.74 6.32 0.61
CA LYS A 185 -29.11 5.32 -0.42
C LYS A 185 -29.03 3.88 0.11
N LEU A 186 -28.05 3.57 0.95
CA LEU A 186 -27.84 2.24 1.50
C LEU A 186 -28.66 1.96 2.77
N ARG A 187 -29.21 2.97 3.42
CA ARG A 187 -29.96 2.84 4.69
C ARG A 187 -31.06 1.76 4.67
N PRO A 188 -31.90 1.62 3.62
CA PRO A 188 -32.90 0.56 3.59
C PRO A 188 -32.29 -0.84 3.57
N ALA A 189 -31.21 -1.01 2.79
CA ALA A 189 -30.50 -2.29 2.69
C ALA A 189 -29.78 -2.64 4.00
N ALA A 190 -29.17 -1.67 4.66
CA ALA A 190 -28.55 -1.82 5.98
C ALA A 190 -29.57 -2.28 7.03
N LYS A 191 -30.74 -1.62 7.09
CA LYS A 191 -31.84 -2.03 8.00
C LYS A 191 -32.35 -3.44 7.73
N ALA A 192 -32.50 -3.83 6.47
CA ALA A 192 -32.92 -5.19 6.10
C ALA A 192 -31.85 -6.25 6.49
N ASN A 193 -30.60 -5.91 6.29
CA ASN A 193 -29.47 -6.77 6.70
C ASN A 193 -29.44 -6.96 8.21
N ASP A 194 -29.57 -5.86 8.97
CA ASP A 194 -29.59 -5.88 10.43
C ASP A 194 -30.77 -6.68 10.98
N ALA A 195 -31.95 -6.49 10.43
CA ALA A 195 -33.14 -7.26 10.79
C ALA A 195 -32.99 -8.77 10.54
N ARG A 196 -32.25 -9.16 9.49
CA ARG A 196 -32.03 -10.57 9.15
C ARG A 196 -30.93 -11.23 9.99
N TRP A 197 -29.85 -10.53 10.24
CA TRP A 197 -28.62 -11.11 10.80
C TRP A 197 -28.32 -10.65 12.24
N GLY A 198 -29.14 -9.73 12.77
CA GLY A 198 -29.09 -9.27 14.16
C GLY A 198 -27.75 -8.66 14.58
N GLY A 199 -27.63 -7.34 14.50
CA GLY A 199 -26.51 -6.60 15.06
C GLY A 199 -25.17 -6.81 14.35
N CYS A 200 -25.17 -7.32 13.12
CA CYS A 200 -23.92 -7.46 12.32
C CYS A 200 -23.35 -6.13 11.85
N MET A 201 -24.19 -5.10 11.83
CA MET A 201 -23.77 -3.75 11.51
C MET A 201 -23.64 -2.94 12.81
N GLY A 202 -22.43 -2.68 13.24
CA GLY A 202 -22.19 -1.77 14.35
C GLY A 202 -21.69 -2.37 15.66
N THR A 203 -21.33 -3.65 15.68
CA THR A 203 -20.59 -4.20 16.82
C THR A 203 -19.39 -4.98 16.32
N PHE A 204 -18.23 -4.49 16.65
CA PHE A 204 -17.00 -5.24 16.51
C PHE A 204 -16.38 -5.38 17.89
N GLU A 205 -16.15 -6.62 18.37
CA GLU A 205 -15.60 -6.92 19.70
C GLU A 205 -16.28 -6.17 20.87
N GLY A 206 -17.60 -5.98 20.81
CA GLY A 206 -18.36 -5.29 21.84
C GLY A 206 -18.35 -3.76 21.78
N GLN A 207 -17.74 -3.17 20.76
CA GLN A 207 -17.85 -1.74 20.49
C GLN A 207 -19.06 -1.46 19.61
N LYS A 208 -19.89 -0.51 20.04
CA LYS A 208 -20.94 0.05 19.19
C LYS A 208 -20.36 1.24 18.46
N PHE A 209 -20.45 1.23 17.15
CA PHE A 209 -20.27 2.44 16.35
C PHE A 209 -21.64 3.13 16.26
N ASP A 210 -21.77 4.28 16.92
CA ASP A 210 -22.94 5.13 16.81
C ASP A 210 -22.99 5.85 15.46
#